data_9ec5a0bff53c2bf21961dd5282f219f0
#
_entry.id   9ec5a0bff53c2bf21961dd5282f219f0
#
_cell.length_a   1.000
_cell.length_b   1.000
_cell.length_c   1.000
_cell.angle_alpha   90.00
_cell.angle_beta   90.00
_cell.angle_gamma   90.00
#
_symmetry.space_group_name_H-M   'P 1'
#
loop_
_entity.id
_entity.type
_entity.pdbx_description
1 polymer ?
#
loop_
_entity_poly.entity_id
_entity_poly.type
_entity_poly.pdbx_seq_one_letter_code
_entity_poly.pdbx_strand_id
1 'polypeptide(L)'
;MEDWRKDARHEPIIVDLEALVPKDHLLRKIEKVMDYEWLYERLDPYYCHDNGRPGTDPVVLIKMVLIQHLFGIPSLRQTYREIQVNVAYRWFLGYGLLDNIPHFATVSYAFCKRFPDELTSEIFEHILNKALNNRMLDPSAIFIDGTHIKASANKKKFQKERVAKAAKVYSGQLRREVNTEREKLGKKPIEDDDDENHPQGGGGSRETVEKTVSTTDPDCGMFVKGEHERQFAYEAHTACDKRGFILGVEVTAGNIHDSVAWDKVYDDVTSKFDVQFVAMDAGYKTPWIAKKTLDDGKIPVLPYTRYKGSKEGYRPWDYKYDPVKDVFTCPHGQELRHTTTDRDGKRIYRSTPKYCVSCLSKSYCKANEKGQKVFTTHIWQEYLDIVESIRKTDLGKQIYAQRKETIERVFADAKEKHAMRYTHHRGLAAVTRWVRLKFAAMNLKKLAQWSWKDSMFSLLFVRCCPIYKNAPTFAY
;
A
#
# COMPACT_ATOMS: atom_id res chain seq x y z
N MET A 1 41.73 -5.32 46.22
CA MET A 1 41.94 -4.67 44.92
C MET A 1 41.09 -5.37 43.91
N GLU A 2 40.06 -4.75 43.38
CA GLU A 2 39.29 -5.35 42.30
C GLU A 2 40.17 -5.42 41.04
N ASP A 3 40.27 -6.57 40.42
CA ASP A 3 41.02 -6.79 39.19
C ASP A 3 40.16 -6.29 38.00
N TRP A 4 40.34 -5.02 37.66
CA TRP A 4 39.64 -4.34 36.56
C TRP A 4 40.02 -4.85 35.16
N ARG A 5 40.98 -5.76 35.02
CA ARG A 5 41.51 -6.27 33.74
C ARG A 5 41.28 -7.75 33.55
N LYS A 6 40.21 -8.32 34.09
CA LYS A 6 39.89 -9.74 33.90
C LYS A 6 39.52 -10.00 32.44
N ASP A 7 40.32 -10.82 31.76
CA ASP A 7 40.10 -11.29 30.40
C ASP A 7 39.72 -12.76 30.40
N ALA A 8 38.46 -13.06 30.21
CA ALA A 8 37.90 -14.42 30.21
C ALA A 8 37.81 -15.04 28.80
N ARG A 9 38.38 -14.42 27.78
CA ARG A 9 38.26 -14.90 26.36
C ARG A 9 38.85 -16.28 26.13
N HIS A 10 39.78 -16.70 26.93
CA HIS A 10 40.46 -17.98 26.82
C HIS A 10 39.99 -19.05 27.88
N GLU A 11 39.02 -18.69 28.71
CA GLU A 11 38.48 -19.63 29.68
C GLU A 11 37.55 -20.63 28.96
N PRO A 12 37.77 -21.97 29.08
CA PRO A 12 36.88 -22.94 28.50
C PRO A 12 35.56 -22.97 29.27
N ILE A 13 34.44 -22.87 28.54
CA ILE A 13 33.09 -22.93 29.11
C ILE A 13 32.33 -24.04 28.41
N ILE A 14 31.73 -24.95 29.16
CA ILE A 14 30.78 -25.93 28.65
C ILE A 14 29.39 -25.34 28.81
N VAL A 15 28.74 -25.03 27.70
CA VAL A 15 27.41 -24.40 27.71
C VAL A 15 26.54 -24.98 26.61
N ASP A 16 25.27 -25.17 26.93
CA ASP A 16 24.25 -25.47 25.93
C ASP A 16 23.82 -24.18 25.17
N LEU A 17 23.76 -24.26 23.86
CA LEU A 17 23.30 -23.16 23.01
C LEU A 17 21.90 -22.69 23.41
N GLU A 18 21.04 -23.61 23.80
CA GLU A 18 19.68 -23.32 24.30
C GLU A 18 19.71 -22.40 25.53
N ALA A 19 20.68 -22.57 26.42
CA ALA A 19 20.84 -21.76 27.63
C ALA A 19 21.36 -20.34 27.35
N LEU A 20 22.12 -20.14 26.24
CA LEU A 20 22.72 -18.87 25.91
C LEU A 20 21.71 -17.83 25.38
N VAL A 21 20.62 -18.28 24.79
CA VAL A 21 19.60 -17.36 24.23
C VAL A 21 18.56 -17.02 25.29
N PRO A 22 18.35 -15.72 25.62
CA PRO A 22 17.37 -15.34 26.65
C PRO A 22 15.96 -15.85 26.32
N LYS A 23 15.21 -16.27 27.33
CA LYS A 23 13.86 -16.85 27.18
C LYS A 23 12.86 -15.88 26.52
N ASP A 24 13.03 -14.60 26.71
CA ASP A 24 12.21 -13.52 26.15
C ASP A 24 12.74 -12.97 24.82
N HIS A 25 13.79 -13.57 24.23
CA HIS A 25 14.35 -13.14 22.96
C HIS A 25 13.32 -13.23 21.82
N LEU A 26 13.32 -12.25 20.88
CA LEU A 26 12.35 -12.17 19.79
C LEU A 26 12.28 -13.46 18.95
N LEU A 27 13.43 -14.06 18.63
CA LEU A 27 13.46 -15.27 17.81
C LEU A 27 12.79 -16.47 18.50
N ARG A 28 12.86 -16.58 19.84
CA ARG A 28 12.10 -17.60 20.58
C ARG A 28 10.59 -17.37 20.49
N LYS A 29 10.16 -16.11 20.54
CA LYS A 29 8.75 -15.75 20.39
C LYS A 29 8.25 -16.09 19.00
N ILE A 30 9.08 -15.87 17.98
CA ILE A 30 8.78 -16.23 16.59
C ILE A 30 8.70 -17.74 16.41
N GLU A 31 9.68 -18.50 16.94
CA GLU A 31 9.68 -19.97 16.84
C GLU A 31 8.42 -20.60 17.45
N LYS A 32 7.86 -19.99 18.50
CA LYS A 32 6.60 -20.48 19.13
C LYS A 32 5.35 -20.23 18.29
N VAL A 33 5.31 -19.18 17.48
CA VAL A 33 4.11 -18.81 16.70
C VAL A 33 4.17 -19.29 15.27
N MET A 34 5.39 -19.51 14.73
CA MET A 34 5.56 -20.02 13.38
C MET A 34 5.57 -21.53 13.37
N ASP A 35 4.79 -22.08 12.48
CA ASP A 35 4.86 -23.44 12.04
C ASP A 35 5.52 -23.43 10.65
N TYR A 36 6.53 -24.25 10.47
CA TYR A 36 7.30 -24.31 9.23
C TYR A 36 7.00 -25.57 8.42
N GLU A 37 6.17 -26.50 8.93
CA GLU A 37 5.90 -27.79 8.27
C GLU A 37 5.33 -27.61 6.86
N TRP A 38 4.39 -26.69 6.71
CA TRP A 38 3.81 -26.36 5.40
C TRP A 38 4.83 -25.88 4.36
N LEU A 39 5.98 -25.30 4.81
CA LEU A 39 7.05 -24.89 3.90
C LEU A 39 7.81 -26.10 3.35
N TYR A 40 7.98 -27.16 4.13
CA TYR A 40 8.58 -28.39 3.64
C TYR A 40 7.67 -29.01 2.57
N GLU A 41 6.38 -29.18 2.85
CA GLU A 41 5.40 -29.71 1.89
C GLU A 41 5.34 -28.86 0.61
N ARG A 42 5.35 -27.53 0.75
CA ARG A 42 5.27 -26.59 -0.39
C ARG A 42 6.53 -26.59 -1.25
N LEU A 43 7.68 -26.82 -0.66
CA LEU A 43 8.97 -26.70 -1.36
C LEU A 43 9.55 -28.06 -1.77
N ASP A 44 9.01 -29.16 -1.30
CA ASP A 44 9.43 -30.52 -1.64
C ASP A 44 9.56 -30.76 -3.16
N PRO A 45 8.62 -30.32 -4.02
CA PRO A 45 8.72 -30.52 -5.48
C PRO A 45 9.92 -29.83 -6.14
N TYR A 46 10.56 -28.89 -5.45
CA TYR A 46 11.74 -28.14 -5.96
C TYR A 46 13.07 -28.74 -5.50
N TYR A 47 13.02 -29.89 -4.80
CA TYR A 47 14.18 -30.63 -4.32
C TYR A 47 14.20 -32.04 -4.92
N CYS A 48 15.40 -32.50 -5.30
CA CYS A 48 15.59 -33.87 -5.78
C CYS A 48 15.92 -34.77 -4.60
N HIS A 49 15.20 -35.88 -4.46
CA HIS A 49 15.40 -36.84 -3.35
C HIS A 49 16.41 -37.92 -3.66
N ASP A 50 16.58 -38.28 -4.94
CA ASP A 50 17.25 -39.52 -5.35
C ASP A 50 18.65 -39.30 -5.94
N ASN A 51 19.05 -38.06 -6.24
CA ASN A 51 20.30 -37.80 -6.94
C ASN A 51 20.95 -36.46 -6.55
N GLY A 52 22.28 -36.45 -6.47
CA GLY A 52 23.08 -35.25 -6.28
C GLY A 52 23.55 -35.04 -4.82
N ARG A 53 24.22 -33.90 -4.60
CA ARG A 53 24.63 -33.48 -3.26
C ARG A 53 23.39 -33.08 -2.44
N PRO A 54 23.33 -33.52 -1.15
CA PRO A 54 22.24 -33.09 -0.26
C PRO A 54 21.99 -31.59 -0.34
N GLY A 55 20.74 -31.21 -0.60
CA GLY A 55 20.32 -29.83 -0.67
C GLY A 55 20.39 -29.15 0.70
N THR A 56 20.55 -27.81 0.69
CA THR A 56 20.40 -27.04 1.92
C THR A 56 18.91 -27.00 2.28
N ASP A 57 18.59 -27.20 3.57
CA ASP A 57 17.25 -27.12 4.09
C ASP A 57 16.54 -25.82 3.68
N PRO A 58 15.38 -25.88 2.99
CA PRO A 58 14.65 -24.71 2.52
C PRO A 58 14.19 -23.80 3.65
N VAL A 59 13.79 -24.34 4.79
CA VAL A 59 13.33 -23.58 5.95
C VAL A 59 14.48 -22.76 6.54
N VAL A 60 15.69 -23.30 6.58
CA VAL A 60 16.89 -22.56 7.00
C VAL A 60 17.13 -21.36 6.07
N LEU A 61 17.00 -21.53 4.75
CA LEU A 61 17.18 -20.42 3.79
C LEU A 61 16.14 -19.31 3.99
N ILE A 62 14.89 -19.69 4.27
CA ILE A 62 13.81 -18.73 4.59
C ILE A 62 14.07 -18.05 5.93
N LYS A 63 14.46 -18.79 6.98
CA LYS A 63 14.82 -18.23 8.29
C LYS A 63 15.96 -17.21 8.18
N MET A 64 16.97 -17.46 7.33
CA MET A 64 18.05 -16.48 7.07
C MET A 64 17.51 -15.16 6.49
N VAL A 65 16.57 -15.20 5.54
CA VAL A 65 15.92 -14.01 4.98
C VAL A 65 15.01 -13.33 6.02
N LEU A 66 14.31 -14.10 6.84
CA LEU A 66 13.53 -13.55 7.95
C LEU A 66 14.42 -12.81 8.96
N ILE A 67 15.58 -13.34 9.34
CA ILE A 67 16.57 -12.63 10.19
C ILE A 67 16.92 -11.28 9.56
N GLN A 68 17.25 -11.28 8.26
CA GLN A 68 17.58 -10.03 7.55
C GLN A 68 16.49 -8.96 7.73
N HIS A 69 15.24 -9.35 7.51
CA HIS A 69 14.12 -8.41 7.52
C HIS A 69 13.66 -8.05 8.93
N LEU A 70 13.67 -8.97 9.88
CA LEU A 70 13.31 -8.75 11.28
C LEU A 70 14.23 -7.75 11.99
N PHE A 71 15.53 -7.83 11.71
CA PHE A 71 16.55 -6.98 12.34
C PHE A 71 17.03 -5.82 11.46
N GLY A 72 16.40 -5.63 10.29
CA GLY A 72 16.73 -4.51 9.40
C GLY A 72 18.14 -4.57 8.82
N ILE A 73 18.71 -5.77 8.64
CA ILE A 73 20.05 -5.94 8.10
C ILE A 73 20.02 -5.58 6.59
N PRO A 74 20.93 -4.71 6.11
CA PRO A 74 20.82 -4.16 4.76
C PRO A 74 20.95 -5.18 3.62
N SER A 75 21.71 -6.26 3.80
CA SER A 75 22.00 -7.21 2.73
C SER A 75 22.18 -8.65 3.25
N LEU A 76 21.91 -9.64 2.38
CA LEU A 76 22.16 -11.06 2.69
C LEU A 76 23.64 -11.35 3.02
N ARG A 77 24.57 -10.62 2.41
CA ARG A 77 26.01 -10.78 2.73
C ARG A 77 26.30 -10.33 4.16
N GLN A 78 25.71 -9.25 4.60
CA GLN A 78 25.85 -8.79 5.99
C GLN A 78 25.13 -9.76 6.95
N THR A 79 23.93 -10.20 6.60
CA THR A 79 23.19 -11.22 7.39
C THR A 79 24.02 -12.48 7.60
N TYR A 80 24.67 -12.99 6.55
CA TYR A 80 25.56 -14.14 6.63
C TYR A 80 26.69 -13.90 7.65
N ARG A 81 27.36 -12.74 7.60
CA ARG A 81 28.44 -12.39 8.54
C ARG A 81 27.96 -12.28 9.98
N GLU A 82 26.77 -11.71 10.19
CA GLU A 82 26.21 -11.61 11.51
C GLU A 82 25.77 -12.94 12.08
N ILE A 83 25.20 -13.84 11.28
CA ILE A 83 24.86 -15.20 11.70
C ILE A 83 26.10 -15.97 12.14
N GLN A 84 27.27 -15.74 11.53
CA GLN A 84 28.50 -16.42 11.92
C GLN A 84 28.91 -16.18 13.39
N VAL A 85 28.57 -14.99 13.93
CA VAL A 85 29.01 -14.56 15.28
C VAL A 85 27.86 -14.40 16.27
N ASN A 86 26.61 -14.43 15.81
CA ASN A 86 25.44 -14.21 16.68
C ASN A 86 24.83 -15.54 17.13
N VAL A 87 24.90 -15.83 18.42
CA VAL A 87 24.38 -17.05 19.02
C VAL A 87 22.88 -17.23 18.84
N ALA A 88 22.09 -16.15 18.98
CA ALA A 88 20.63 -16.22 18.83
C ALA A 88 20.20 -16.51 17.40
N TYR A 89 20.96 -16.02 16.41
CA TYR A 89 20.69 -16.30 15.01
C TYR A 89 21.02 -17.76 14.67
N ARG A 90 22.15 -18.29 15.17
CA ARG A 90 22.52 -19.70 15.03
C ARG A 90 21.50 -20.63 15.67
N TRP A 91 21.08 -20.31 16.89
CA TRP A 91 20.02 -21.03 17.59
C TRP A 91 18.73 -21.09 16.76
N PHE A 92 18.29 -19.98 16.20
CA PHE A 92 17.08 -19.91 15.39
C PHE A 92 17.14 -20.72 14.10
N LEU A 93 18.34 -20.88 13.55
CA LEU A 93 18.60 -21.69 12.36
C LEU A 93 18.81 -23.17 12.69
N GLY A 94 18.97 -23.55 13.97
CA GLY A 94 19.30 -24.91 14.39
C GLY A 94 20.76 -25.31 14.20
N TYR A 95 21.69 -24.33 14.13
CA TYR A 95 23.12 -24.56 13.94
C TYR A 95 23.91 -24.38 15.23
N GLY A 96 24.84 -25.30 15.50
CA GLY A 96 25.81 -25.17 16.59
C GLY A 96 26.81 -24.05 16.40
N LEU A 97 27.62 -23.74 17.42
CA LEU A 97 28.57 -22.62 17.39
C LEU A 97 29.66 -22.78 16.31
N LEU A 98 30.06 -24.00 15.99
CA LEU A 98 31.13 -24.28 15.02
C LEU A 98 30.61 -24.75 13.65
N ASP A 99 29.31 -24.93 13.49
CA ASP A 99 28.75 -25.44 12.25
C ASP A 99 28.88 -24.43 11.11
N ASN A 100 29.07 -24.96 9.90
CA ASN A 100 29.09 -24.14 8.69
C ASN A 100 27.67 -23.77 8.26
N ILE A 101 27.35 -22.48 8.29
CA ILE A 101 26.07 -21.96 7.84
C ILE A 101 26.02 -21.84 6.31
N PRO A 102 24.83 -21.90 5.68
CA PRO A 102 24.68 -21.73 4.24
C PRO A 102 25.21 -20.37 3.79
N HIS A 103 25.98 -20.36 2.71
CA HIS A 103 26.51 -19.12 2.15
C HIS A 103 25.38 -18.23 1.58
N PHE A 104 25.52 -16.92 1.67
CA PHE A 104 24.50 -15.97 1.18
C PHE A 104 24.15 -16.15 -0.31
N ALA A 105 25.10 -16.64 -1.15
CA ALA A 105 24.82 -16.92 -2.55
C ALA A 105 23.84 -18.08 -2.74
N THR A 106 23.87 -19.09 -1.85
CA THR A 106 22.90 -20.21 -1.85
C THR A 106 21.50 -19.70 -1.57
N VAL A 107 21.36 -18.81 -0.59
CA VAL A 107 20.08 -18.14 -0.27
C VAL A 107 19.58 -17.33 -1.46
N SER A 108 20.45 -16.50 -2.06
CA SER A 108 20.09 -15.70 -3.23
C SER A 108 19.67 -16.57 -4.42
N TYR A 109 20.41 -17.66 -4.69
CA TYR A 109 20.07 -18.60 -5.75
C TYR A 109 18.70 -19.25 -5.53
N ALA A 110 18.41 -19.68 -4.31
CA ALA A 110 17.11 -20.29 -3.97
C ALA A 110 15.95 -19.35 -4.27
N PHE A 111 16.00 -18.10 -3.79
CA PHE A 111 14.95 -17.11 -4.02
C PHE A 111 14.86 -16.59 -5.46
N CYS A 112 15.94 -16.63 -6.23
CA CYS A 112 15.92 -16.13 -7.61
C CYS A 112 15.64 -17.21 -8.66
N LYS A 113 15.91 -18.50 -8.37
CA LYS A 113 15.93 -19.57 -9.38
C LYS A 113 15.22 -20.85 -8.98
N ARG A 114 15.12 -21.16 -7.70
CA ARG A 114 14.56 -22.44 -7.22
C ARG A 114 13.16 -22.30 -6.69
N PHE A 115 12.92 -21.34 -5.79
CA PHE A 115 11.63 -21.14 -5.16
C PHE A 115 10.63 -20.50 -6.12
N PRO A 116 9.33 -20.87 -6.02
CA PRO A 116 8.30 -20.25 -6.83
C PRO A 116 8.14 -18.77 -6.50
N ASP A 117 7.74 -17.97 -7.47
CA ASP A 117 7.58 -16.51 -7.30
C ASP A 117 6.49 -16.16 -6.27
N GLU A 118 5.49 -17.02 -6.14
CA GLU A 118 4.36 -16.90 -5.23
C GLU A 118 4.73 -17.11 -3.76
N LEU A 119 5.83 -17.82 -3.46
CA LEU A 119 6.24 -18.18 -2.11
C LEU A 119 6.24 -17.00 -1.13
N THR A 120 6.67 -15.83 -1.60
CA THR A 120 6.72 -14.64 -0.73
C THR A 120 5.33 -14.11 -0.38
N SER A 121 4.35 -14.29 -1.26
CA SER A 121 2.95 -13.99 -1.00
C SER A 121 2.33 -15.00 -0.06
N GLU A 122 2.63 -16.29 -0.28
CA GLU A 122 2.16 -17.39 0.58
C GLU A 122 2.67 -17.23 2.02
N ILE A 123 3.95 -16.86 2.20
CA ILE A 123 4.50 -16.55 3.54
C ILE A 123 3.78 -15.37 4.19
N PHE A 124 3.53 -14.31 3.44
CA PHE A 124 2.82 -13.13 3.93
C PHE A 124 1.39 -13.48 4.36
N GLU A 125 0.66 -14.21 3.54
CA GLU A 125 -0.72 -14.65 3.82
C GLU A 125 -0.78 -15.65 4.98
N HIS A 126 0.16 -16.58 5.08
CA HIS A 126 0.22 -17.52 6.20
C HIS A 126 0.35 -16.80 7.56
N ILE A 127 1.20 -15.77 7.62
CA ILE A 127 1.37 -14.94 8.83
C ILE A 127 0.10 -14.16 9.15
N LEU A 128 -0.56 -13.59 8.13
CA LEU A 128 -1.84 -12.90 8.30
C LEU A 128 -2.94 -13.84 8.80
N ASN A 129 -3.06 -15.02 8.23
CA ASN A 129 -4.03 -16.02 8.65
C ASN A 129 -3.81 -16.45 10.11
N LYS A 130 -2.54 -16.60 10.54
CA LYS A 130 -2.24 -16.84 11.96
C LYS A 130 -2.65 -15.66 12.85
N ALA A 131 -2.43 -14.42 12.42
CA ALA A 131 -2.87 -13.25 13.17
C ALA A 131 -4.41 -13.14 13.23
N LEU A 132 -5.10 -13.51 12.14
CA LEU A 132 -6.57 -13.56 12.08
C LEU A 132 -7.13 -14.62 13.04
N ASN A 133 -6.60 -15.85 12.99
CA ASN A 133 -7.01 -16.95 13.84
C ASN A 133 -6.80 -16.65 15.34
N ASN A 134 -5.78 -15.89 15.66
CA ASN A 134 -5.51 -15.41 17.03
C ASN A 134 -6.32 -14.14 17.40
N ARG A 135 -7.28 -13.71 16.56
CA ARG A 135 -8.12 -12.50 16.77
C ARG A 135 -7.30 -11.22 16.99
N MET A 136 -6.14 -11.13 16.38
CA MET A 136 -5.23 -9.98 16.52
C MET A 136 -5.47 -8.91 15.47
N LEU A 137 -6.24 -9.18 14.42
CA LEU A 137 -6.61 -8.21 13.39
C LEU A 137 -7.89 -7.46 13.77
N ASP A 138 -7.97 -6.18 13.38
CA ASP A 138 -9.19 -5.38 13.40
C ASP A 138 -9.35 -4.64 12.05
N PRO A 139 -9.80 -5.34 11.00
CA PRO A 139 -9.94 -4.78 9.67
C PRO A 139 -11.21 -3.93 9.48
N SER A 140 -12.01 -3.68 10.52
CA SER A 140 -13.24 -2.87 10.43
C SER A 140 -12.98 -1.47 9.88
N ALA A 141 -11.76 -0.92 10.06
CA ALA A 141 -11.28 0.22 9.30
C ALA A 141 -9.86 -0.08 8.78
N ILE A 142 -9.65 0.16 7.50
CA ILE A 142 -8.35 0.05 6.86
C ILE A 142 -7.80 1.43 6.50
N PHE A 143 -6.49 1.52 6.51
CA PHE A 143 -5.74 2.74 6.20
C PHE A 143 -4.86 2.45 4.99
N ILE A 144 -5.12 3.14 3.87
CA ILE A 144 -4.37 2.96 2.62
C ILE A 144 -3.50 4.19 2.38
N ASP A 145 -2.23 3.94 2.07
CA ASP A 145 -1.25 5.00 1.77
C ASP A 145 -0.09 4.43 0.95
N GLY A 146 0.69 5.31 0.31
CA GLY A 146 1.89 4.99 -0.45
C GLY A 146 3.17 5.41 0.27
N THR A 147 4.23 4.63 0.09
CA THR A 147 5.55 5.03 0.56
C THR A 147 6.63 4.76 -0.47
N HIS A 148 7.47 5.76 -0.72
CA HIS A 148 8.57 5.66 -1.68
C HIS A 148 9.78 4.94 -1.10
N ILE A 149 10.37 4.08 -1.93
CA ILE A 149 11.58 3.30 -1.66
C ILE A 149 12.61 3.68 -2.71
N LYS A 150 13.73 4.22 -2.31
CA LYS A 150 14.80 4.62 -3.23
C LYS A 150 15.33 3.39 -3.98
N ALA A 151 15.35 3.48 -5.31
CA ALA A 151 15.82 2.40 -6.19
C ALA A 151 17.34 2.34 -6.29
N SER A 152 17.85 1.15 -6.61
CA SER A 152 19.27 0.92 -6.93
C SER A 152 19.59 1.39 -8.35
N ALA A 153 19.32 2.65 -8.65
CA ALA A 153 19.49 3.26 -9.96
C ALA A 153 20.40 4.49 -9.92
N ASN A 154 21.19 4.67 -10.98
CA ASN A 154 22.07 5.82 -11.10
C ASN A 154 21.26 7.04 -11.60
N LYS A 155 21.24 8.11 -10.81
CA LYS A 155 20.50 9.35 -11.15
C LYS A 155 20.94 10.01 -12.45
N LYS A 156 22.18 9.81 -12.87
CA LYS A 156 22.77 10.42 -14.07
C LYS A 156 22.61 9.57 -15.33
N LYS A 157 22.18 8.30 -15.19
CA LYS A 157 21.99 7.36 -16.29
C LYS A 157 20.51 7.18 -16.58
N PHE A 158 19.96 8.00 -17.45
CA PHE A 158 18.56 7.95 -17.85
C PHE A 158 18.40 8.31 -19.34
N GLN A 159 17.29 7.91 -19.90
CA GLN A 159 16.82 8.28 -21.22
C GLN A 159 15.38 8.80 -21.12
N LYS A 160 14.97 9.59 -22.10
CA LYS A 160 13.61 10.07 -22.19
C LYS A 160 12.88 9.24 -23.24
N GLU A 161 11.77 8.65 -22.85
CA GLU A 161 10.95 7.82 -23.72
C GLU A 161 9.55 8.44 -23.83
N ARG A 162 8.99 8.39 -25.04
CA ARG A 162 7.57 8.72 -25.25
C ARG A 162 6.74 7.47 -25.03
N VAL A 163 5.91 7.47 -24.01
CA VAL A 163 5.07 6.32 -23.63
C VAL A 163 3.62 6.73 -23.81
N ALA A 164 2.80 5.81 -24.33
CA ALA A 164 1.36 6.04 -24.38
C ALA A 164 0.82 6.20 -22.96
N LYS A 165 -0.09 7.16 -22.76
CA LYS A 165 -0.74 7.37 -21.47
C LYS A 165 -1.57 6.13 -21.12
N ALA A 166 -1.33 5.54 -19.97
CA ALA A 166 -2.10 4.39 -19.53
C ALA A 166 -3.59 4.73 -19.41
N ALA A 167 -4.44 3.86 -19.95
CA ALA A 167 -5.88 3.99 -19.79
C ALA A 167 -6.26 3.89 -18.32
N LYS A 168 -7.20 4.70 -17.86
CA LYS A 168 -7.75 4.63 -16.51
C LYS A 168 -8.54 3.31 -16.37
N VAL A 169 -8.38 2.58 -15.28
CA VAL A 169 -9.05 1.29 -15.02
C VAL A 169 -10.58 1.41 -15.21
N TYR A 170 -11.15 2.55 -14.86
CA TYR A 170 -12.58 2.83 -14.94
C TYR A 170 -13.04 3.48 -16.26
N SER A 171 -12.17 3.58 -17.27
CA SER A 171 -12.48 4.29 -18.52
C SER A 171 -13.72 3.74 -19.23
N GLY A 172 -13.89 2.42 -19.26
CA GLY A 172 -15.05 1.79 -19.88
C GLY A 172 -16.37 2.08 -19.16
N GLN A 173 -16.38 2.09 -17.82
CA GLN A 173 -17.57 2.45 -17.05
C GLN A 173 -17.91 3.94 -17.21
N LEU A 174 -16.91 4.81 -17.04
CA LEU A 174 -17.08 6.23 -17.22
C LEU A 174 -17.67 6.55 -18.60
N ARG A 175 -17.17 5.94 -19.66
CA ARG A 175 -17.64 6.14 -21.04
C ARG A 175 -19.10 5.71 -21.20
N ARG A 176 -19.50 4.56 -20.66
CA ARG A 176 -20.91 4.13 -20.71
C ARG A 176 -21.83 5.15 -20.05
N GLU A 177 -21.50 5.61 -18.86
CA GLU A 177 -22.30 6.59 -18.13
C GLU A 177 -22.32 7.97 -18.84
N VAL A 178 -21.18 8.42 -19.38
CA VAL A 178 -21.08 9.64 -20.18
C VAL A 178 -21.94 9.54 -21.44
N ASN A 179 -21.90 8.42 -22.17
CA ASN A 179 -22.69 8.25 -23.38
C ASN A 179 -24.21 8.23 -23.08
N THR A 180 -24.62 7.59 -21.98
CA THR A 180 -26.02 7.64 -21.53
C THR A 180 -26.49 9.08 -21.25
N GLU A 181 -25.67 9.92 -20.64
CA GLU A 181 -26.00 11.34 -20.43
C GLU A 181 -26.05 12.13 -21.74
N ARG A 182 -25.09 11.88 -22.63
CA ARG A 182 -25.04 12.56 -23.94
C ARG A 182 -26.25 12.21 -24.78
N GLU A 183 -26.71 10.98 -24.79
CA GLU A 183 -27.94 10.56 -25.48
C GLU A 183 -29.17 11.30 -24.94
N LYS A 184 -29.31 11.43 -23.59
CA LYS A 184 -30.39 12.24 -22.98
C LYS A 184 -30.39 13.71 -23.46
N LEU A 185 -29.21 14.25 -23.77
CA LEU A 185 -29.03 15.60 -24.26
C LEU A 185 -29.09 15.69 -25.81
N GLY A 186 -29.44 14.62 -26.53
CA GLY A 186 -29.45 14.54 -27.99
C GLY A 186 -28.07 14.73 -28.63
N LYS A 187 -26.99 14.36 -27.92
CA LYS A 187 -25.61 14.42 -28.41
C LYS A 187 -25.14 13.04 -28.87
N LYS A 188 -24.29 13.03 -29.90
CA LYS A 188 -23.68 11.80 -30.38
C LYS A 188 -22.85 11.14 -29.27
N PRO A 189 -22.88 9.78 -29.12
CA PRO A 189 -22.00 9.08 -28.22
C PRO A 189 -20.54 9.32 -28.61
N ILE A 190 -19.65 9.11 -27.62
CA ILE A 190 -18.19 9.14 -27.84
C ILE A 190 -17.79 7.74 -28.28
N GLU A 191 -17.28 7.61 -29.49
CA GLU A 191 -16.80 6.36 -30.06
C GLU A 191 -15.46 5.94 -29.49
N ASP A 192 -15.13 4.66 -29.54
CA ASP A 192 -13.84 4.12 -29.18
C ASP A 192 -12.81 4.50 -30.26
N ASP A 193 -11.73 5.15 -29.89
CA ASP A 193 -10.61 5.45 -30.77
C ASP A 193 -9.75 4.18 -31.08
N ASP A 194 -10.29 2.97 -30.89
CA ASP A 194 -9.61 1.69 -31.11
C ASP A 194 -9.65 1.22 -32.57
N ASP A 195 -10.28 1.96 -33.49
CA ASP A 195 -10.25 1.62 -34.91
C ASP A 195 -8.91 2.07 -35.54
N GLU A 196 -8.05 1.10 -35.79
CA GLU A 196 -6.76 1.22 -36.49
C GLU A 196 -6.91 1.70 -37.96
N ASN A 197 -8.14 2.01 -38.46
CA ASN A 197 -8.45 2.24 -39.87
C ASN A 197 -9.22 3.52 -40.17
N HIS A 198 -8.81 4.70 -39.62
CA HIS A 198 -9.29 5.96 -40.25
C HIS A 198 -8.12 6.84 -40.68
N PRO A 199 -7.76 6.81 -41.97
CA PRO A 199 -6.95 7.86 -42.55
C PRO A 199 -7.87 9.04 -42.95
N GLN A 200 -7.68 10.16 -42.31
CA GLN A 200 -8.21 11.51 -42.57
C GLN A 200 -9.23 12.04 -41.57
N GLY A 201 -8.77 13.00 -40.78
CA GLY A 201 -9.63 14.06 -40.24
C GLY A 201 -9.60 14.24 -38.73
N GLY A 202 -8.69 15.06 -38.22
CA GLY A 202 -8.84 15.70 -36.91
C GLY A 202 -8.06 15.02 -35.76
N GLY A 203 -6.85 15.44 -35.60
CA GLY A 203 -5.84 15.08 -34.59
C GLY A 203 -6.31 14.78 -33.17
N GLY A 204 -6.68 13.55 -32.94
CA GLY A 204 -6.63 12.92 -31.63
C GLY A 204 -5.28 12.24 -31.51
N SER A 205 -4.20 12.97 -31.25
CA SER A 205 -2.92 12.34 -30.93
C SER A 205 -3.12 11.47 -29.69
N ARG A 206 -2.76 10.18 -29.76
CA ARG A 206 -2.49 9.38 -28.56
C ARG A 206 -1.64 10.28 -27.68
N GLU A 207 -2.18 10.74 -26.55
CA GLU A 207 -1.42 11.61 -25.65
C GLU A 207 -0.20 10.79 -25.17
N THR A 208 0.91 11.00 -25.82
CA THR A 208 2.20 10.43 -25.37
C THR A 208 2.78 11.36 -24.32
N VAL A 209 3.19 10.80 -23.21
CA VAL A 209 3.88 11.52 -22.14
C VAL A 209 5.36 11.18 -22.20
N GLU A 210 6.21 12.20 -22.14
CA GLU A 210 7.67 12.00 -22.03
C GLU A 210 7.98 11.49 -20.63
N LYS A 211 8.49 10.25 -20.55
CA LYS A 211 8.85 9.59 -19.31
C LYS A 211 10.38 9.50 -19.18
N THR A 212 10.91 9.86 -18.02
CA THR A 212 12.31 9.65 -17.67
C THR A 212 12.50 8.23 -17.16
N VAL A 213 13.25 7.42 -17.88
CA VAL A 213 13.49 6.00 -17.58
C VAL A 213 14.95 5.80 -17.22
N SER A 214 15.23 5.05 -16.15
CA SER A 214 16.60 4.69 -15.77
C SER A 214 17.15 3.62 -16.68
N THR A 215 18.37 3.78 -17.18
CA THR A 215 19.06 2.73 -17.96
C THR A 215 19.64 1.61 -17.09
N THR A 216 19.73 1.82 -15.77
CA THR A 216 20.25 0.81 -14.83
C THR A 216 19.16 -0.02 -14.17
N ASP A 217 17.94 0.50 -14.09
CA ASP A 217 16.75 -0.14 -13.56
C ASP A 217 15.50 0.44 -14.24
N PRO A 218 15.10 -0.10 -15.40
CA PRO A 218 14.02 0.47 -16.22
C PRO A 218 12.64 0.46 -15.53
N ASP A 219 12.42 -0.46 -14.60
CA ASP A 219 11.13 -0.64 -13.91
C ASP A 219 10.90 0.41 -12.82
N CYS A 220 11.94 1.13 -12.37
CA CYS A 220 11.75 2.20 -11.39
C CYS A 220 11.24 3.50 -12.04
N GLY A 221 10.62 4.36 -11.24
CA GLY A 221 10.11 5.65 -11.70
C GLY A 221 10.90 6.83 -11.14
N MET A 222 10.95 7.94 -11.89
CA MET A 222 11.51 9.19 -11.39
C MET A 222 10.50 9.86 -10.46
N PHE A 223 10.77 9.78 -9.16
CA PHE A 223 10.00 10.47 -8.12
C PHE A 223 10.53 11.89 -7.95
N VAL A 224 9.61 12.85 -7.86
CA VAL A 224 9.90 14.27 -7.68
C VAL A 224 9.09 14.80 -6.50
N LYS A 225 9.77 15.28 -5.46
CA LYS A 225 9.14 15.94 -4.30
C LYS A 225 9.67 17.34 -4.15
N GLY A 226 8.79 18.31 -4.40
CA GLY A 226 9.19 19.71 -4.42
C GLY A 226 10.21 20.02 -5.52
N GLU A 227 10.98 21.10 -5.33
CA GLU A 227 11.95 21.57 -6.33
C GLU A 227 13.30 20.85 -6.26
N HIS A 228 13.64 20.24 -5.13
CA HIS A 228 15.02 19.80 -4.84
C HIS A 228 15.20 18.28 -4.78
N GLU A 229 14.13 17.50 -4.53
CA GLU A 229 14.26 16.06 -4.39
C GLU A 229 13.80 15.34 -5.66
N ARG A 230 14.78 14.86 -6.45
CA ARG A 230 14.56 14.00 -7.63
C ARG A 230 15.36 12.72 -7.46
N GLN A 231 14.69 11.58 -7.48
CA GLN A 231 15.35 10.28 -7.36
C GLN A 231 14.54 9.18 -8.04
N PHE A 232 15.23 8.17 -8.52
CA PHE A 232 14.57 6.94 -8.95
C PHE A 232 14.07 6.18 -7.72
N ALA A 233 12.82 5.78 -7.77
CA ALA A 233 12.15 5.11 -6.66
C ALA A 233 11.11 4.11 -7.16
N TYR A 234 10.77 3.18 -6.29
CA TYR A 234 9.53 2.41 -6.30
C TYR A 234 8.59 2.97 -5.26
N GLU A 235 7.32 2.67 -5.37
CA GLU A 235 6.31 3.01 -4.38
C GLU A 235 5.57 1.77 -3.92
N ALA A 236 5.45 1.60 -2.60
CA ALA A 236 4.69 0.53 -1.98
C ALA A 236 3.36 1.09 -1.48
N HIS A 237 2.29 0.81 -2.22
CA HIS A 237 0.92 1.12 -1.83
C HIS A 237 0.45 0.04 -0.87
N THR A 238 0.07 0.43 0.32
CA THR A 238 -0.09 -0.49 1.46
C THR A 238 -1.40 -0.22 2.16
N ALA A 239 -2.11 -1.28 2.52
CA ALA A 239 -3.25 -1.22 3.43
C ALA A 239 -2.90 -1.85 4.77
N CYS A 240 -3.22 -1.19 5.88
CA CYS A 240 -3.11 -1.76 7.22
C CYS A 240 -4.43 -1.61 7.98
N ASP A 241 -4.61 -2.45 9.02
CA ASP A 241 -5.74 -2.40 9.92
C ASP A 241 -5.57 -1.37 11.06
N LYS A 242 -6.56 -1.21 11.93
CA LYS A 242 -6.50 -0.34 13.11
C LYS A 242 -5.37 -0.67 14.07
N ARG A 243 -4.92 -1.89 14.10
CA ARG A 243 -3.83 -2.36 14.96
C ARG A 243 -2.47 -2.29 14.27
N GLY A 244 -2.45 -1.80 13.00
CA GLY A 244 -1.24 -1.64 12.20
C GLY A 244 -0.65 -2.96 11.70
N PHE A 245 -1.46 -4.02 11.54
CA PHE A 245 -1.09 -5.16 10.72
C PHE A 245 -1.24 -4.79 9.24
N ILE A 246 -0.25 -5.14 8.45
CA ILE A 246 -0.28 -4.90 7.01
C ILE A 246 -1.12 -5.99 6.37
N LEU A 247 -2.22 -5.62 5.73
CA LEU A 247 -3.20 -6.52 5.14
C LEU A 247 -2.94 -6.81 3.67
N GLY A 248 -2.40 -5.84 2.95
CA GLY A 248 -2.11 -5.95 1.52
C GLY A 248 -1.08 -4.93 1.06
N VAL A 249 -0.40 -5.24 -0.06
CA VAL A 249 0.59 -4.37 -0.67
C VAL A 249 0.69 -4.58 -2.17
N GLU A 250 0.75 -3.47 -2.91
CA GLU A 250 1.11 -3.44 -4.34
C GLU A 250 2.31 -2.52 -4.53
N VAL A 251 3.28 -2.95 -5.35
CA VAL A 251 4.49 -2.16 -5.63
C VAL A 251 4.43 -1.66 -7.06
N THR A 252 4.71 -0.38 -7.25
CA THR A 252 4.73 0.26 -8.57
C THR A 252 6.02 1.05 -8.77
N ALA A 253 6.23 1.52 -10.01
CA ALA A 253 7.25 2.54 -10.25
C ALA A 253 6.87 3.83 -9.51
N GLY A 254 7.85 4.52 -8.90
CA GLY A 254 7.62 5.66 -8.02
C GLY A 254 7.10 6.94 -8.68
N ASN A 255 6.78 6.90 -9.96
CA ASN A 255 6.11 7.97 -10.71
C ASN A 255 4.67 7.62 -11.10
N ILE A 256 4.15 6.50 -10.63
CA ILE A 256 2.74 6.13 -10.80
C ILE A 256 1.93 6.85 -9.72
N HIS A 257 0.81 7.44 -10.13
CA HIS A 257 -0.06 8.15 -9.19
C HIS A 257 -0.80 7.15 -8.28
N ASP A 258 -0.90 7.47 -6.99
CA ASP A 258 -1.51 6.63 -5.95
C ASP A 258 -2.88 6.05 -6.34
N SER A 259 -3.71 6.85 -7.00
CA SER A 259 -5.04 6.43 -7.43
C SER A 259 -5.05 5.33 -8.50
N VAL A 260 -3.92 5.05 -9.17
CA VAL A 260 -3.83 3.99 -10.20
C VAL A 260 -3.58 2.62 -9.56
N ALA A 261 -2.77 2.59 -8.50
CA ALA A 261 -2.47 1.37 -7.77
C ALA A 261 -3.54 0.99 -6.75
N TRP A 262 -4.41 1.94 -6.39
CA TRP A 262 -5.41 1.80 -5.36
C TRP A 262 -6.36 0.63 -5.58
N ASP A 263 -6.89 0.46 -6.80
CA ASP A 263 -7.86 -0.59 -7.11
C ASP A 263 -7.36 -1.98 -6.71
N LYS A 264 -6.09 -2.29 -7.01
CA LYS A 264 -5.51 -3.60 -6.71
C LYS A 264 -5.39 -3.84 -5.20
N VAL A 265 -4.89 -2.85 -4.45
CA VAL A 265 -4.75 -2.96 -2.99
C VAL A 265 -6.11 -3.04 -2.32
N TYR A 266 -7.05 -2.20 -2.77
CA TYR A 266 -8.40 -2.15 -2.25
C TYR A 266 -9.14 -3.47 -2.49
N ASP A 267 -9.16 -3.97 -3.73
CA ASP A 267 -9.85 -5.21 -4.11
C ASP A 267 -9.24 -6.43 -3.40
N ASP A 268 -7.91 -6.51 -3.32
CA ASP A 268 -7.22 -7.60 -2.60
C ASP A 268 -7.64 -7.66 -1.14
N VAL A 269 -7.63 -6.53 -0.44
CA VAL A 269 -7.94 -6.48 1.00
C VAL A 269 -9.43 -6.65 1.27
N THR A 270 -10.30 -5.99 0.49
CA THR A 270 -11.76 -6.05 0.72
C THR A 270 -12.38 -7.38 0.31
N SER A 271 -11.71 -8.16 -0.55
CA SER A 271 -12.12 -9.53 -0.86
C SER A 271 -11.83 -10.53 0.27
N LYS A 272 -10.84 -10.23 1.12
CA LYS A 272 -10.37 -11.12 2.20
C LYS A 272 -10.95 -10.76 3.57
N PHE A 273 -11.28 -9.49 3.80
CA PHE A 273 -11.66 -8.96 5.10
C PHE A 273 -12.96 -8.17 5.06
N ASP A 274 -13.74 -8.24 6.15
CA ASP A 274 -14.92 -7.41 6.33
C ASP A 274 -14.50 -5.98 6.75
N VAL A 275 -14.55 -5.07 5.78
CA VAL A 275 -14.12 -3.67 5.91
C VAL A 275 -15.33 -2.76 5.89
N GLN A 276 -15.44 -1.87 6.87
CA GLN A 276 -16.48 -0.84 6.91
C GLN A 276 -15.95 0.53 6.49
N PHE A 277 -14.75 0.92 6.95
CA PHE A 277 -14.16 2.23 6.71
C PHE A 277 -12.85 2.11 5.95
N VAL A 278 -12.67 2.99 4.97
CA VAL A 278 -11.45 3.07 4.16
C VAL A 278 -10.86 4.48 4.29
N ALA A 279 -9.84 4.63 5.13
CA ALA A 279 -9.19 5.91 5.38
C ALA A 279 -7.98 6.08 4.46
N MET A 280 -7.96 7.17 3.72
CA MET A 280 -6.93 7.45 2.70
C MET A 280 -6.45 8.90 2.79
N ASP A 281 -5.35 9.19 2.12
CA ASP A 281 -4.80 10.52 2.01
C ASP A 281 -5.48 11.36 0.88
N ALA A 282 -5.06 12.64 0.75
CA ALA A 282 -5.60 13.55 -0.24
C ALA A 282 -5.31 13.14 -1.70
N GLY A 283 -4.24 12.37 -1.94
CA GLY A 283 -3.89 11.83 -3.25
C GLY A 283 -4.94 10.88 -3.81
N TYR A 284 -5.66 10.19 -2.93
CA TYR A 284 -6.73 9.25 -3.27
C TYR A 284 -8.11 9.91 -3.46
N LYS A 285 -8.26 11.22 -3.24
CA LYS A 285 -9.55 11.91 -3.37
C LYS A 285 -9.92 12.14 -4.83
N THR A 286 -10.36 11.06 -5.48
CA THR A 286 -10.85 11.06 -6.87
C THR A 286 -12.32 10.65 -6.93
N PRO A 287 -13.08 11.09 -7.96
CA PRO A 287 -14.48 10.70 -8.11
C PRO A 287 -14.66 9.17 -8.22
N TRP A 288 -13.73 8.48 -8.89
CA TRP A 288 -13.76 7.02 -9.03
C TRP A 288 -13.63 6.31 -7.70
N ILE A 289 -12.62 6.66 -6.90
CA ILE A 289 -12.39 6.02 -5.60
C ILE A 289 -13.58 6.25 -4.66
N ALA A 290 -14.13 7.47 -4.65
CA ALA A 290 -15.32 7.78 -3.88
C ALA A 290 -16.51 6.92 -4.31
N LYS A 291 -16.78 6.85 -5.63
CA LYS A 291 -17.85 6.04 -6.19
C LYS A 291 -17.69 4.57 -5.86
N LYS A 292 -16.56 3.95 -6.23
CA LYS A 292 -16.33 2.52 -6.03
C LYS A 292 -16.45 2.12 -4.57
N THR A 293 -15.85 2.90 -3.65
CA THR A 293 -15.90 2.61 -2.21
C THR A 293 -17.34 2.66 -1.68
N LEU A 294 -18.16 3.64 -2.11
CA LEU A 294 -19.55 3.78 -1.69
C LEU A 294 -20.47 2.74 -2.33
N ASP A 295 -20.27 2.44 -3.62
CA ASP A 295 -21.03 1.39 -4.34
C ASP A 295 -20.79 0.01 -3.71
N ASP A 296 -19.57 -0.26 -3.20
CA ASP A 296 -19.22 -1.48 -2.47
C ASP A 296 -19.78 -1.49 -1.02
N GLY A 297 -20.60 -0.49 -0.63
CA GLY A 297 -21.20 -0.36 0.69
C GLY A 297 -20.20 0.02 1.80
N LYS A 298 -19.03 0.55 1.46
CA LYS A 298 -17.98 0.96 2.41
C LYS A 298 -17.93 2.47 2.54
N ILE A 299 -17.40 2.96 3.64
CA ILE A 299 -17.35 4.37 3.98
C ILE A 299 -15.96 4.94 3.74
N PRO A 300 -15.74 5.75 2.67
CA PRO A 300 -14.46 6.40 2.42
C PRO A 300 -14.24 7.57 3.39
N VAL A 301 -13.08 7.59 4.05
CA VAL A 301 -12.68 8.64 4.97
C VAL A 301 -11.49 9.38 4.39
N LEU A 302 -11.72 10.58 3.85
CA LEU A 302 -10.76 11.38 3.11
C LEU A 302 -10.58 12.76 3.74
N PRO A 303 -9.38 13.37 3.62
CA PRO A 303 -9.12 14.68 4.23
C PRO A 303 -9.76 15.83 3.44
N TYR A 304 -9.73 17.00 4.06
CA TYR A 304 -10.01 18.25 3.35
C TYR A 304 -8.92 18.50 2.30
N THR A 305 -9.38 18.80 1.09
CA THR A 305 -8.50 19.29 0.02
C THR A 305 -8.79 20.76 -0.23
N ARG A 306 -7.73 21.58 -0.14
CA ARG A 306 -7.88 23.02 -0.42
C ARG A 306 -8.29 23.22 -1.87
N TYR A 307 -9.24 24.11 -2.08
CA TYR A 307 -9.62 24.54 -3.43
C TYR A 307 -8.41 25.15 -4.17
N LYS A 308 -8.10 24.58 -5.33
CA LYS A 308 -6.95 24.99 -6.17
C LYS A 308 -7.30 26.01 -7.26
N GLY A 309 -8.58 26.39 -7.36
CA GLY A 309 -9.03 27.39 -8.35
C GLY A 309 -8.61 28.81 -8.02
N SER A 310 -8.97 29.76 -8.88
CA SER A 310 -8.67 31.17 -8.67
C SER A 310 -9.18 31.69 -7.35
N LYS A 311 -8.38 32.50 -6.67
CA LYS A 311 -8.79 33.18 -5.42
C LYS A 311 -9.78 34.30 -5.70
N GLU A 312 -9.79 34.85 -6.90
CA GLU A 312 -10.69 35.89 -7.37
C GLU A 312 -11.84 35.28 -8.16
N GLY A 313 -13.03 35.81 -8.01
CA GLY A 313 -14.24 35.35 -8.68
C GLY A 313 -15.11 34.42 -7.87
N TYR A 314 -16.30 34.14 -8.39
CA TYR A 314 -17.24 33.19 -7.75
C TYR A 314 -16.67 31.78 -7.74
N ARG A 315 -16.85 31.14 -6.61
CA ARG A 315 -16.37 29.78 -6.33
C ARG A 315 -17.48 28.74 -6.58
N PRO A 316 -17.18 27.46 -6.71
CA PRO A 316 -18.19 26.43 -6.98
C PRO A 316 -19.38 26.45 -6.00
N TRP A 317 -19.14 26.73 -4.74
CA TRP A 317 -20.20 26.76 -3.70
C TRP A 317 -21.06 28.04 -3.71
N ASP A 318 -20.71 29.04 -4.49
CA ASP A 318 -21.54 30.23 -4.69
C ASP A 318 -22.67 29.98 -5.72
N TYR A 319 -22.62 28.85 -6.44
CA TYR A 319 -23.63 28.40 -7.37
C TYR A 319 -24.56 27.40 -6.69
N LYS A 320 -25.88 27.60 -6.81
CA LYS A 320 -26.88 26.67 -6.26
C LYS A 320 -27.33 25.70 -7.33
N TYR A 321 -27.28 24.40 -7.04
CA TYR A 321 -27.75 23.34 -7.91
C TYR A 321 -29.20 23.00 -7.66
N ASP A 322 -30.02 22.95 -8.72
CA ASP A 322 -31.39 22.44 -8.71
C ASP A 322 -31.39 21.05 -9.40
N PRO A 323 -31.55 19.95 -8.64
CA PRO A 323 -31.50 18.60 -9.18
C PRO A 323 -32.71 18.25 -10.05
N VAL A 324 -33.88 18.93 -9.85
CA VAL A 324 -35.10 18.65 -10.63
C VAL A 324 -34.97 19.19 -12.04
N LYS A 325 -34.37 20.37 -12.18
CA LYS A 325 -34.17 21.04 -13.50
C LYS A 325 -32.82 20.72 -14.12
N ASP A 326 -31.91 20.11 -13.41
CA ASP A 326 -30.49 19.93 -13.79
C ASP A 326 -29.83 21.25 -14.22
N VAL A 327 -29.95 22.28 -13.37
CA VAL A 327 -29.39 23.62 -13.61
C VAL A 327 -28.61 24.12 -12.40
N PHE A 328 -27.58 24.91 -12.65
CA PHE A 328 -26.94 25.75 -11.64
C PHE A 328 -27.44 27.18 -11.71
N THR A 329 -27.75 27.78 -10.60
CA THR A 329 -28.10 29.18 -10.48
C THR A 329 -26.91 29.98 -9.95
N CYS A 330 -26.48 31.01 -10.71
CA CYS A 330 -25.38 31.87 -10.28
C CYS A 330 -25.85 32.87 -9.18
N PRO A 331 -24.94 33.55 -8.45
CA PRO A 331 -25.29 34.53 -7.42
C PRO A 331 -26.23 35.65 -7.85
N HIS A 332 -26.32 35.91 -9.15
CA HIS A 332 -27.22 36.89 -9.74
C HIS A 332 -28.53 36.30 -10.27
N GLY A 333 -28.85 35.05 -9.90
CA GLY A 333 -30.12 34.43 -10.27
C GLY A 333 -30.23 33.89 -11.69
N GLN A 334 -29.13 33.87 -12.46
CA GLN A 334 -29.15 33.33 -13.82
C GLN A 334 -28.88 31.83 -13.84
N GLU A 335 -29.68 31.09 -14.63
CA GLU A 335 -29.52 29.64 -14.77
C GLU A 335 -28.37 29.33 -15.76
N LEU A 336 -27.55 28.35 -15.34
CA LEU A 336 -26.59 27.67 -16.20
C LEU A 336 -27.15 26.27 -16.46
N ARG A 337 -27.41 25.96 -17.73
CA ARG A 337 -28.03 24.68 -18.13
C ARG A 337 -26.98 23.70 -18.59
N HIS A 338 -27.23 22.42 -18.31
CA HIS A 338 -26.40 21.33 -18.79
C HIS A 338 -26.44 21.27 -20.32
N THR A 339 -25.29 21.36 -20.96
CA THR A 339 -25.18 21.39 -22.41
C THR A 339 -24.53 20.15 -23.00
N THR A 340 -23.57 19.58 -22.31
CA THR A 340 -22.87 18.38 -22.75
C THR A 340 -22.00 17.82 -21.60
N THR A 341 -21.60 16.54 -21.72
CA THR A 341 -20.60 15.92 -20.87
C THR A 341 -19.40 15.54 -21.73
N ASP A 342 -18.20 15.86 -21.28
CA ASP A 342 -16.96 15.58 -22.00
C ASP A 342 -16.43 14.14 -21.75
N ARG A 343 -15.33 13.75 -22.44
CA ARG A 343 -14.71 12.42 -22.33
C ARG A 343 -14.19 12.10 -20.92
N ASP A 344 -13.83 13.12 -20.16
CA ASP A 344 -13.34 13.00 -18.79
C ASP A 344 -14.48 12.93 -17.75
N GLY A 345 -15.74 12.87 -18.17
CA GLY A 345 -16.90 12.85 -17.31
C GLY A 345 -17.26 14.21 -16.71
N LYS A 346 -16.80 15.32 -17.28
CA LYS A 346 -17.18 16.65 -16.80
C LYS A 346 -18.48 17.08 -17.48
N ARG A 347 -19.54 17.25 -16.70
CA ARG A 347 -20.77 17.92 -17.09
C ARG A 347 -20.48 19.40 -17.30
N ILE A 348 -20.85 19.95 -18.44
CA ILE A 348 -20.61 21.34 -18.80
C ILE A 348 -21.93 22.11 -18.78
N TYR A 349 -22.04 23.04 -17.85
CA TYR A 349 -23.18 23.94 -17.70
C TYR A 349 -22.84 25.30 -18.25
N ARG A 350 -23.77 25.91 -19.01
CA ARG A 350 -23.55 27.20 -19.66
C ARG A 350 -24.70 28.15 -19.37
N SER A 351 -24.36 29.42 -19.10
CA SER A 351 -25.33 30.49 -19.00
C SER A 351 -25.75 30.98 -20.38
N THR A 352 -26.92 31.64 -20.45
CA THR A 352 -27.37 32.34 -21.68
C THR A 352 -26.57 33.64 -21.84
N PRO A 353 -25.88 33.87 -22.97
CA PRO A 353 -25.03 35.05 -23.17
C PRO A 353 -25.78 36.35 -22.98
N LYS A 354 -27.04 36.42 -23.45
CA LYS A 354 -27.90 37.63 -23.39
C LYS A 354 -27.92 38.29 -21.99
N TYR A 355 -27.97 37.48 -20.93
CA TYR A 355 -28.03 38.00 -19.56
C TYR A 355 -26.67 38.31 -18.96
N CYS A 356 -25.62 37.60 -19.37
CA CYS A 356 -24.29 37.75 -18.80
C CYS A 356 -23.47 38.87 -19.45
N VAL A 357 -23.80 39.31 -20.67
CA VAL A 357 -23.13 40.42 -21.35
C VAL A 357 -23.32 41.75 -20.59
N SER A 358 -24.53 42.01 -20.08
CA SER A 358 -24.89 43.20 -19.30
C SER A 358 -24.71 43.06 -17.80
N CYS A 359 -24.19 41.93 -17.32
CA CYS A 359 -24.04 41.66 -15.89
C CYS A 359 -22.90 42.52 -15.30
N LEU A 360 -23.21 43.27 -14.23
CA LEU A 360 -22.24 44.13 -13.52
C LEU A 360 -21.05 43.36 -12.97
N SER A 361 -21.24 42.09 -12.63
CA SER A 361 -20.17 41.22 -12.12
C SER A 361 -19.49 40.35 -13.19
N LYS A 362 -19.61 40.70 -14.47
CA LYS A 362 -19.04 39.91 -15.59
C LYS A 362 -17.54 39.67 -15.44
N SER A 363 -16.75 40.66 -15.06
CA SER A 363 -15.31 40.57 -14.83
C SER A 363 -14.98 39.69 -13.64
N TYR A 364 -15.71 39.86 -12.55
CA TYR A 364 -15.55 39.06 -11.31
C TYR A 364 -15.99 37.60 -11.55
N CYS A 365 -17.06 37.38 -12.28
CA CYS A 365 -17.58 36.06 -12.65
C CYS A 365 -16.64 35.29 -13.59
N LYS A 366 -15.71 35.98 -14.28
CA LYS A 366 -14.85 35.40 -15.32
C LYS A 366 -15.64 34.70 -16.44
N ALA A 367 -16.71 35.35 -16.92
CA ALA A 367 -17.39 34.91 -18.11
C ALA A 367 -16.46 35.06 -19.32
N ASN A 368 -16.62 34.21 -20.35
CA ASN A 368 -15.81 34.29 -21.57
C ASN A 368 -16.09 35.57 -22.35
N GLU A 369 -15.32 35.85 -23.42
CA GLU A 369 -15.47 37.04 -24.26
C GLU A 369 -16.87 37.17 -24.84
N LYS A 370 -17.53 36.06 -25.18
CA LYS A 370 -18.91 35.99 -25.65
C LYS A 370 -19.96 36.26 -24.56
N GLY A 371 -19.54 36.64 -23.35
CA GLY A 371 -20.43 36.88 -22.21
C GLY A 371 -21.09 35.62 -21.67
N GLN A 372 -20.50 34.47 -21.84
CA GLN A 372 -21.05 33.19 -21.36
C GLN A 372 -20.24 32.67 -20.20
N LYS A 373 -20.87 32.36 -19.07
CA LYS A 373 -20.27 31.64 -17.98
C LYS A 373 -20.36 30.15 -18.24
N VAL A 374 -19.20 29.48 -18.09
CA VAL A 374 -19.10 28.02 -18.13
C VAL A 374 -18.81 27.54 -16.71
N PHE A 375 -19.55 26.55 -16.25
CA PHE A 375 -19.37 25.88 -14.99
C PHE A 375 -19.26 24.37 -15.25
N THR A 376 -18.35 23.70 -14.59
CA THR A 376 -18.12 22.27 -14.82
C THR A 376 -18.16 21.51 -13.49
N THR A 377 -18.82 20.36 -13.51
CA THR A 377 -18.83 19.41 -12.39
C THR A 377 -18.60 18.00 -12.92
N HIS A 378 -18.14 17.07 -12.13
CA HIS A 378 -17.94 15.68 -12.55
C HIS A 378 -19.26 14.92 -12.48
N ILE A 379 -19.47 13.93 -13.38
CA ILE A 379 -20.65 13.06 -13.40
C ILE A 379 -20.87 12.35 -12.06
N TRP A 380 -19.78 12.04 -11.34
CA TRP A 380 -19.76 11.42 -10.00
C TRP A 380 -19.52 12.45 -8.87
N GLN A 381 -19.95 13.70 -9.06
CA GLN A 381 -19.76 14.74 -8.02
C GLN A 381 -20.51 14.44 -6.73
N GLU A 382 -21.68 13.85 -6.83
CA GLU A 382 -22.50 13.46 -5.69
C GLU A 382 -21.76 12.55 -4.69
N TYR A 383 -20.92 11.62 -5.19
CA TYR A 383 -20.08 10.76 -4.35
C TYR A 383 -19.02 11.57 -3.58
N LEU A 384 -18.43 12.57 -4.22
CA LEU A 384 -17.49 13.47 -3.53
C LEU A 384 -18.18 14.34 -2.47
N ASP A 385 -19.42 14.74 -2.72
CA ASP A 385 -20.21 15.51 -1.75
C ASP A 385 -20.61 14.67 -0.54
N ILE A 386 -20.93 13.38 -0.74
CA ILE A 386 -21.13 12.41 0.35
C ILE A 386 -19.84 12.26 1.17
N VAL A 387 -18.70 12.06 0.52
CA VAL A 387 -17.39 11.96 1.19
C VAL A 387 -17.08 13.22 2.01
N GLU A 388 -17.40 14.39 1.48
CA GLU A 388 -17.21 15.65 2.21
C GLU A 388 -18.15 15.75 3.44
N SER A 389 -19.36 15.21 3.35
CA SER A 389 -20.27 15.12 4.50
C SER A 389 -19.73 14.17 5.57
N ILE A 390 -19.24 12.98 5.18
CA ILE A 390 -18.61 11.99 6.09
C ILE A 390 -17.42 12.63 6.82
N ARG A 391 -16.58 13.36 6.11
CA ARG A 391 -15.42 14.06 6.69
C ARG A 391 -15.80 15.01 7.84
N LYS A 392 -16.97 15.62 7.78
CA LYS A 392 -17.44 16.59 8.79
C LYS A 392 -17.98 15.90 10.04
N THR A 393 -18.36 14.63 9.97
CA THR A 393 -18.84 13.86 11.13
C THR A 393 -17.73 13.65 12.15
N ASP A 394 -18.09 13.47 13.41
CA ASP A 394 -17.10 13.20 14.46
C ASP A 394 -16.46 11.84 14.29
N LEU A 395 -17.21 10.83 13.83
CA LEU A 395 -16.68 9.50 13.50
C LEU A 395 -15.65 9.58 12.37
N GLY A 396 -15.95 10.31 11.29
CA GLY A 396 -15.01 10.50 10.19
C GLY A 396 -13.71 11.17 10.64
N LYS A 397 -13.79 12.19 11.48
CA LYS A 397 -12.62 12.85 12.09
C LYS A 397 -11.80 11.90 12.96
N GLN A 398 -12.46 11.11 13.82
CA GLN A 398 -11.79 10.14 14.69
C GLN A 398 -11.05 9.07 13.89
N ILE A 399 -11.69 8.46 12.89
CA ILE A 399 -11.07 7.45 12.03
C ILE A 399 -9.90 8.06 11.25
N TYR A 400 -10.08 9.24 10.67
CA TYR A 400 -8.99 9.90 9.94
C TYR A 400 -7.77 10.19 10.84
N ALA A 401 -8.00 10.61 12.08
CA ALA A 401 -6.92 10.89 13.04
C ALA A 401 -6.07 9.65 13.36
N GLN A 402 -6.66 8.44 13.32
CA GLN A 402 -5.95 7.18 13.57
C GLN A 402 -4.86 6.87 12.53
N ARG A 403 -4.85 7.52 11.35
CA ARG A 403 -3.80 7.33 10.34
C ARG A 403 -2.39 7.55 10.90
N LYS A 404 -2.22 8.53 11.78
CA LYS A 404 -0.92 8.84 12.41
C LYS A 404 -0.39 7.69 13.26
N GLU A 405 -1.27 6.98 13.92
CA GLU A 405 -0.92 5.86 14.82
C GLU A 405 -0.89 4.50 14.10
N THR A 406 -1.41 4.45 12.88
CA THR A 406 -1.51 3.23 12.07
C THR A 406 -0.54 3.28 10.90
N ILE A 407 -1.00 3.68 9.71
CA ILE A 407 -0.22 3.56 8.47
C ILE A 407 1.08 4.43 8.48
N GLU A 408 1.03 5.64 9.02
CA GLU A 408 2.22 6.49 9.10
C GLU A 408 3.28 5.86 10.04
N ARG A 409 2.85 5.27 11.15
CA ARG A 409 3.74 4.53 12.07
C ARG A 409 4.28 3.25 11.45
N VAL A 410 3.46 2.52 10.69
CA VAL A 410 3.92 1.34 9.92
C VAL A 410 5.04 1.73 8.97
N PHE A 411 4.89 2.82 8.23
CA PHE A 411 5.95 3.30 7.32
C PHE A 411 7.19 3.82 8.05
N ALA A 412 7.02 4.49 9.18
CA ALA A 412 8.15 4.89 10.01
C ALA A 412 8.94 3.65 10.50
N ASP A 413 8.26 2.65 11.04
CA ASP A 413 8.89 1.40 11.49
C ASP A 413 9.56 0.65 10.32
N ALA A 414 8.92 0.57 9.14
CA ALA A 414 9.49 -0.04 7.95
C ALA A 414 10.82 0.62 7.53
N LYS A 415 10.85 1.96 7.56
CA LYS A 415 12.03 2.74 7.15
C LYS A 415 13.15 2.71 8.19
N GLU A 416 12.81 2.87 9.48
CA GLU A 416 13.80 3.03 10.55
C GLU A 416 14.28 1.68 11.12
N LYS A 417 13.36 0.74 11.31
CA LYS A 417 13.67 -0.53 12.01
C LYS A 417 13.90 -1.70 11.05
N HIS A 418 13.37 -1.60 9.82
CA HIS A 418 13.40 -2.67 8.85
C HIS A 418 14.15 -2.32 7.56
N ALA A 419 14.95 -1.25 7.54
CA ALA A 419 15.81 -0.81 6.43
C ALA A 419 15.07 -0.70 5.08
N MET A 420 13.86 -0.10 5.06
CA MET A 420 13.05 0.02 3.85
C MET A 420 13.26 1.36 3.09
N ARG A 421 14.21 2.21 3.50
CA ARG A 421 14.49 3.48 2.80
C ARG A 421 15.08 3.29 1.41
N TYR A 422 15.85 2.21 1.22
CA TYR A 422 16.59 1.92 0.00
C TYR A 422 16.52 0.42 -0.31
N THR A 423 16.38 0.07 -1.58
CA THR A 423 16.48 -1.31 -2.04
C THR A 423 17.74 -1.55 -2.87
N HIS A 424 18.40 -2.69 -2.65
CA HIS A 424 19.49 -3.16 -3.50
C HIS A 424 18.99 -4.00 -4.69
N HIS A 425 17.72 -4.40 -4.66
CA HIS A 425 17.09 -5.16 -5.73
C HIS A 425 16.76 -4.24 -6.92
N ARG A 426 16.78 -4.80 -8.11
CA ARG A 426 16.40 -4.16 -9.37
C ARG A 426 15.29 -4.96 -10.03
N GLY A 427 14.41 -4.27 -10.75
CA GLY A 427 13.24 -4.87 -11.38
C GLY A 427 12.04 -4.98 -10.44
N LEU A 428 10.87 -4.70 -10.97
CA LEU A 428 9.62 -4.61 -10.20
C LEU A 428 9.32 -5.92 -9.45
N ALA A 429 9.46 -7.07 -10.09
CA ALA A 429 9.19 -8.37 -9.47
C ALA A 429 10.08 -8.64 -8.25
N ALA A 430 11.40 -8.36 -8.37
CA ALA A 430 12.34 -8.59 -7.27
C ALA A 430 12.09 -7.62 -6.09
N VAL A 431 11.74 -6.36 -6.39
CA VAL A 431 11.40 -5.38 -5.35
C VAL A 431 10.07 -5.74 -4.68
N THR A 432 9.08 -6.21 -5.42
CA THR A 432 7.80 -6.67 -4.87
C THR A 432 8.00 -7.82 -3.89
N ARG A 433 8.78 -8.86 -4.26
CA ARG A 433 9.12 -9.97 -3.35
C ARG A 433 9.81 -9.47 -2.07
N TRP A 434 10.78 -8.57 -2.23
CA TRP A 434 11.51 -7.99 -1.10
C TRP A 434 10.61 -7.17 -0.16
N VAL A 435 9.68 -6.36 -0.70
CA VAL A 435 8.71 -5.59 0.10
C VAL A 435 7.75 -6.51 0.85
N ARG A 436 7.20 -7.53 0.18
CA ARG A 436 6.30 -8.51 0.79
C ARG A 436 6.95 -9.24 1.96
N LEU A 437 8.19 -9.69 1.79
CA LEU A 437 8.94 -10.36 2.87
C LEU A 437 9.24 -9.41 4.03
N LYS A 438 9.52 -8.13 3.78
CA LYS A 438 9.67 -7.14 4.87
C LYS A 438 8.39 -6.96 5.66
N PHE A 439 7.27 -6.78 4.98
CA PHE A 439 5.99 -6.61 5.62
C PHE A 439 5.53 -7.89 6.32
N ALA A 440 5.81 -9.07 5.75
CA ALA A 440 5.64 -10.35 6.43
C ALA A 440 6.42 -10.42 7.74
N ALA A 441 7.71 -10.02 7.72
CA ALA A 441 8.54 -9.99 8.92
C ALA A 441 8.04 -8.96 9.96
N MET A 442 7.51 -7.81 9.53
CA MET A 442 6.91 -6.82 10.44
C MET A 442 5.65 -7.37 11.11
N ASN A 443 4.75 -8.00 10.35
CA ASN A 443 3.57 -8.67 10.87
C ASN A 443 3.94 -9.80 11.81
N LEU A 444 4.91 -10.64 11.45
CA LEU A 444 5.40 -11.73 12.26
C LEU A 444 5.98 -11.25 13.60
N LYS A 445 6.78 -10.19 13.57
CA LYS A 445 7.32 -9.57 14.79
C LYS A 445 6.21 -9.10 15.73
N LYS A 446 5.18 -8.45 15.20
CA LYS A 446 4.03 -7.98 15.95
C LYS A 446 3.22 -9.15 16.52
N LEU A 447 2.91 -10.14 15.69
CA LEU A 447 2.23 -11.37 16.08
C LEU A 447 2.96 -12.07 17.25
N ALA A 448 4.27 -12.29 17.11
CA ALA A 448 5.08 -12.95 18.14
C ALA A 448 5.13 -12.17 19.46
N GLN A 449 5.23 -10.84 19.40
CA GLN A 449 5.26 -10.01 20.59
C GLN A 449 3.91 -9.97 21.32
N TRP A 450 2.79 -9.95 20.60
CA TRP A 450 1.46 -9.90 21.18
C TRP A 450 1.05 -11.27 21.75
N SER A 451 1.28 -12.36 21.02
CA SER A 451 1.05 -13.72 21.54
C SER A 451 1.82 -14.00 22.82
N TRP A 452 3.03 -13.44 22.93
CA TRP A 452 3.83 -13.58 24.15
C TRP A 452 3.21 -12.81 25.33
N LYS A 453 2.71 -11.61 25.11
CA LYS A 453 2.04 -10.83 26.17
C LYS A 453 0.78 -11.52 26.65
N ASP A 454 -0.07 -12.02 25.74
CA ASP A 454 -1.31 -12.71 26.10
C ASP A 454 -1.03 -13.97 26.91
N SER A 455 0.01 -14.75 26.55
CA SER A 455 0.42 -15.92 27.34
C SER A 455 0.95 -15.55 28.74
N MET A 456 1.66 -14.43 28.88
CA MET A 456 2.12 -13.94 30.17
C MET A 456 0.97 -13.44 31.05
N PHE A 457 -0.01 -12.74 30.47
CA PHE A 457 -1.21 -12.32 31.20
C PHE A 457 -2.04 -13.50 31.69
N SER A 458 -2.23 -14.53 30.85
CA SER A 458 -2.96 -15.74 31.26
C SER A 458 -2.24 -16.49 32.40
N LEU A 459 -0.90 -16.56 32.37
CA LEU A 459 -0.09 -17.18 33.45
C LEU A 459 -0.13 -16.35 34.75
N LEU A 460 -0.19 -15.03 34.68
CA LEU A 460 -0.36 -14.15 35.82
C LEU A 460 -1.76 -14.27 36.43
N PHE A 461 -2.80 -14.35 35.61
CA PHE A 461 -4.19 -14.53 36.08
C PHE A 461 -4.34 -15.90 36.80
N VAL A 462 -3.77 -16.98 36.27
CA VAL A 462 -3.79 -18.30 36.90
C VAL A 462 -3.02 -18.29 38.23
N ARG A 463 -1.97 -17.47 38.36
CA ARG A 463 -1.19 -17.35 39.61
C ARG A 463 -1.82 -16.42 40.66
N CYS A 464 -2.61 -15.42 40.22
CA CYS A 464 -3.22 -14.42 41.10
C CYS A 464 -4.68 -14.72 41.49
N CYS A 465 -5.33 -15.74 40.92
CA CYS A 465 -6.66 -16.18 41.34
C CYS A 465 -6.62 -17.49 42.08
N PRO A 466 -6.64 -17.49 43.44
CA PRO A 466 -6.68 -18.70 44.23
C PRO A 466 -8.03 -19.42 44.22
N ILE A 467 -9.02 -18.98 43.46
CA ILE A 467 -10.43 -19.41 43.56
C ILE A 467 -10.76 -20.68 42.75
N TYR A 468 -9.83 -21.23 41.94
CA TYR A 468 -10.12 -22.45 41.16
C TYR A 468 -9.43 -23.72 41.65
N LYS A 469 -9.25 -23.88 42.96
CA LYS A 469 -8.72 -25.14 43.51
C LYS A 469 -9.78 -26.14 43.97
N ASN A 470 -11.05 -25.87 43.89
CA ASN A 470 -12.12 -26.81 44.26
C ASN A 470 -13.26 -26.76 43.23
N ALA A 471 -13.09 -27.37 42.08
CA ALA A 471 -14.20 -27.83 41.27
C ALA A 471 -14.35 -29.34 41.47
N PRO A 472 -15.53 -29.84 41.91
CA PRO A 472 -15.73 -31.27 42.02
C PRO A 472 -15.80 -31.92 40.65
N THR A 473 -15.02 -32.97 40.47
CA THR A 473 -15.14 -33.93 39.38
C THR A 473 -16.53 -34.53 39.39
N PHE A 474 -17.40 -34.11 38.47
CA PHE A 474 -18.59 -34.88 38.12
C PHE A 474 -18.18 -35.86 37.02
N ALA A 475 -18.13 -37.14 37.41
CA ALA A 475 -18.17 -38.27 36.51
C ALA A 475 -19.58 -38.40 35.95
N TYR A 476 -19.69 -38.41 34.60
CA TYR A 476 -20.61 -39.23 33.82
C TYR A 476 -20.06 -39.37 32.39
#